data_6c82b11aa3fc98eaf25169e558f0c089
#
_entry.id   6c82b11aa3fc98eaf25169e558f0c089
#
_cell.length_a   1.000
_cell.length_b   1.000
_cell.length_c   1.000
_cell.angle_alpha   90.00
_cell.angle_beta   90.00
_cell.angle_gamma   90.00
#
_symmetry.space_group_name_H-M   'P 1'
#
loop_
_entity.id
_entity.type
_entity.pdbx_description
1 polymer ?
#
loop_
_entity_poly.entity_id
_entity_poly.type
_entity_poly.pdbx_seq_one_letter_code
_entity_poly.pdbx_strand_id
1 'polypeptide(L)'
;MRLIRKIPLLAWIIIAILLGILVGWASRQGGTDVPVRVFATFGMVFSELLGFAIPLIILGFIAPGIGSIGRGAGKLLGKAVAIAYTSTVLAGIMALLSALALYPHILKGATATAISDPSASLVKPYGVTVDANGVETLPFTLPPMMSVTTALIFAFLLGLGMAGLSSTRMYDLAEDFRSIIEKFLSYVIIPLLPIYILSVFANMTYAGQVQHILRVFGKVFVMVLILHWVFLLIVYAIAGLVRKENPFTLLGRMMPAYVTALGTQSSAATIPVTLRSAKEAGVHPRIADFAIPLNANIHLAGSMITITGCSAAVVTMTHGHTPSFSSMLPLILVLGVMMVAAPGVPGGAVMTALGALQSMLGFNPTMIALMIALYLAQDSFGTATNVTGDGALATILEGMSRKQLATTATASTNSVNSATGADGAAGTDSGNSAGSVSYTHLRAHETKAN
;
A
#
# COMPACT_ATOMS: atom_id res chain seq x y z
N MET A 1 -5.44 18.82 21.73
CA MET A 1 -5.74 18.05 20.52
C MET A 1 -4.91 18.42 19.28
N ARG A 2 -4.50 19.68 19.02
CA ARG A 2 -3.69 20.07 17.84
C ARG A 2 -2.26 19.51 17.79
N LEU A 3 -1.61 19.24 18.94
CA LEU A 3 -0.25 18.66 18.98
C LEU A 3 -0.24 17.16 18.61
N ILE A 4 -1.29 16.42 18.97
CA ILE A 4 -1.42 14.96 18.74
C ILE A 4 -1.49 14.64 17.24
N ARG A 5 -2.06 15.52 16.43
CA ARG A 5 -2.17 15.36 14.95
C ARG A 5 -0.86 15.53 14.19
N LYS A 6 0.23 15.99 14.82
CA LYS A 6 1.54 16.22 14.17
C LYS A 6 2.50 15.05 14.29
N ILE A 7 2.20 14.07 15.15
CA ILE A 7 3.07 12.91 15.36
C ILE A 7 2.74 11.86 14.28
N PRO A 8 3.72 11.38 13.51
CA PRO A 8 3.50 10.37 12.50
C PRO A 8 3.04 9.05 13.13
N LEU A 9 2.23 8.26 12.40
CA LEU A 9 1.68 6.99 12.87
C LEU A 9 2.77 6.05 13.39
N LEU A 10 3.93 5.99 12.71
CA LEU A 10 5.08 5.20 13.13
C LEU A 10 5.51 5.52 14.57
N ALA A 11 5.59 6.79 14.95
CA ALA A 11 5.96 7.17 16.31
C ALA A 11 4.92 6.70 17.35
N TRP A 12 3.63 6.78 17.02
CA TRP A 12 2.57 6.24 17.86
C TRP A 12 2.67 4.72 18.04
N ILE A 13 3.02 3.99 16.99
CA ILE A 13 3.23 2.53 17.05
C ILE A 13 4.42 2.18 17.94
N ILE A 14 5.55 2.88 17.80
CA ILE A 14 6.72 2.66 18.64
C ILE A 14 6.39 2.94 20.11
N ILE A 15 5.72 4.06 20.41
CA ILE A 15 5.26 4.40 21.76
C ILE A 15 4.33 3.31 22.29
N ALA A 16 3.40 2.83 21.49
CA ALA A 16 2.46 1.77 21.87
C ALA A 16 3.17 0.45 22.20
N ILE A 17 4.17 0.06 21.43
CA ILE A 17 4.99 -1.13 21.68
C ILE A 17 5.72 -0.97 23.02
N LEU A 18 6.41 0.16 23.22
CA LEU A 18 7.16 0.41 24.45
C LEU A 18 6.25 0.47 25.71
N LEU A 19 5.11 1.14 25.61
CA LEU A 19 4.11 1.16 26.67
C LEU A 19 3.51 -0.21 26.93
N GLY A 20 3.23 -0.99 25.88
CA GLY A 20 2.76 -2.37 26.01
C GLY A 20 3.76 -3.24 26.75
N ILE A 21 5.04 -3.15 26.39
CA ILE A 21 6.12 -3.86 27.08
C ILE A 21 6.17 -3.44 28.56
N LEU A 22 6.10 -2.15 28.84
CA LEU A 22 6.13 -1.63 30.22
C LEU A 22 4.95 -2.15 31.04
N VAL A 23 3.72 -2.07 30.51
CA VAL A 23 2.51 -2.56 31.17
C VAL A 23 2.60 -4.06 31.43
N GLY A 24 2.98 -4.86 30.44
CA GLY A 24 3.11 -6.32 30.58
C GLY A 24 4.19 -6.70 31.60
N TRP A 25 5.34 -6.01 31.55
CA TRP A 25 6.43 -6.24 32.51
C TRP A 25 6.03 -5.85 33.94
N ALA A 26 5.46 -4.66 34.12
CA ALA A 26 5.02 -4.19 35.45
C ALA A 26 3.94 -5.09 36.04
N SER A 27 2.98 -5.54 35.24
CA SER A 27 1.94 -6.48 35.64
C SER A 27 2.51 -7.83 36.07
N ARG A 28 3.51 -8.34 35.34
CA ARG A 28 4.19 -9.59 35.68
C ARG A 28 4.96 -9.49 36.98
N GLN A 29 5.69 -8.38 37.22
CA GLN A 29 6.42 -8.15 38.47
C GLN A 29 5.49 -7.95 39.66
N GLY A 30 4.36 -7.26 39.43
CA GLY A 30 3.35 -7.01 40.47
C GLY A 30 2.45 -8.22 40.75
N GLY A 31 2.61 -9.35 40.06
CA GLY A 31 1.80 -10.56 40.24
C GLY A 31 0.31 -10.38 39.92
N THR A 32 -0.04 -9.38 39.08
CA THR A 32 -1.42 -9.08 38.72
C THR A 32 -1.60 -9.05 37.20
N ASP A 33 -2.66 -9.67 36.69
CA ASP A 33 -3.02 -9.68 35.30
C ASP A 33 -4.03 -8.59 34.91
N VAL A 34 -4.57 -7.88 35.91
CA VAL A 34 -5.67 -6.90 35.72
C VAL A 34 -5.38 -5.86 34.64
N PRO A 35 -4.23 -5.14 34.64
CA PRO A 35 -3.97 -4.15 33.59
C PRO A 35 -3.88 -4.79 32.19
N VAL A 36 -3.23 -5.96 32.08
CA VAL A 36 -3.12 -6.68 30.82
C VAL A 36 -4.48 -7.15 30.33
N ARG A 37 -5.34 -7.62 31.23
CA ARG A 37 -6.70 -8.08 30.91
C ARG A 37 -7.59 -6.96 30.42
N VAL A 38 -7.48 -5.74 30.98
CA VAL A 38 -8.19 -4.54 30.50
C VAL A 38 -7.81 -4.26 29.04
N PHE A 39 -6.50 -4.21 28.74
CA PHE A 39 -6.04 -3.99 27.37
C PHE A 39 -6.40 -5.15 26.44
N ALA A 40 -6.31 -6.40 26.90
CA ALA A 40 -6.73 -7.56 26.11
C ALA A 40 -8.22 -7.49 25.72
N THR A 41 -9.08 -6.98 26.63
CA THR A 41 -10.50 -6.78 26.34
C THR A 41 -10.71 -5.73 25.24
N PHE A 42 -9.97 -4.61 25.30
CA PHE A 42 -9.99 -3.63 24.21
C PHE A 42 -9.49 -4.25 22.91
N GLY A 43 -8.41 -5.03 22.95
CA GLY A 43 -7.85 -5.73 21.79
C GLY A 43 -8.87 -6.67 21.14
N MET A 44 -9.65 -7.39 21.94
CA MET A 44 -10.74 -8.26 21.46
C MET A 44 -11.82 -7.44 20.74
N VAL A 45 -12.32 -6.36 21.34
CA VAL A 45 -13.35 -5.52 20.73
C VAL A 45 -12.85 -4.90 19.40
N PHE A 46 -11.59 -4.45 19.39
CA PHE A 46 -10.97 -3.91 18.17
C PHE A 46 -10.82 -4.98 17.09
N SER A 47 -10.46 -6.21 17.48
CA SER A 47 -10.33 -7.33 16.54
C SER A 47 -11.67 -7.68 15.89
N GLU A 48 -12.76 -7.67 16.65
CA GLU A 48 -14.13 -7.86 16.14
C GLU A 48 -14.52 -6.72 15.16
N LEU A 49 -14.22 -5.47 15.52
CA LEU A 49 -14.44 -4.31 14.63
C LEU A 49 -13.64 -4.43 13.34
N LEU A 50 -12.38 -4.89 13.44
CA LEU A 50 -11.51 -5.08 12.28
C LEU A 50 -12.04 -6.23 11.40
N GLY A 51 -12.47 -7.34 12.00
CA GLY A 51 -13.10 -8.47 11.31
C GLY A 51 -14.33 -8.04 10.50
N PHE A 52 -15.20 -7.21 11.08
CA PHE A 52 -16.34 -6.61 10.41
C PHE A 52 -15.93 -5.67 9.25
N ALA A 53 -14.86 -4.89 9.45
CA ALA A 53 -14.40 -3.90 8.48
C ALA A 53 -13.72 -4.53 7.25
N ILE A 54 -13.01 -5.64 7.40
CA ILE A 54 -12.20 -6.25 6.33
C ILE A 54 -12.98 -6.51 5.04
N PRO A 55 -14.16 -7.15 5.02
CA PRO A 55 -14.93 -7.34 3.78
C PRO A 55 -15.36 -6.03 3.13
N LEU A 56 -15.68 -5.00 3.93
CA LEU A 56 -16.05 -3.67 3.44
C LEU A 56 -14.85 -2.97 2.80
N ILE A 57 -13.67 -3.10 3.40
CA ILE A 57 -12.40 -2.59 2.87
C ILE A 57 -12.10 -3.24 1.52
N ILE A 58 -12.22 -4.57 1.44
CA ILE A 58 -12.00 -5.33 0.21
C ILE A 58 -12.93 -4.82 -0.90
N LEU A 59 -14.22 -4.74 -0.62
CA LEU A 59 -15.21 -4.29 -1.60
C LEU A 59 -15.00 -2.83 -2.00
N GLY A 60 -14.80 -1.95 -1.01
CA GLY A 60 -14.65 -0.52 -1.20
C GLY A 60 -13.41 -0.11 -1.99
N PHE A 61 -12.33 -0.88 -1.93
CA PHE A 61 -11.11 -0.56 -2.67
C PHE A 61 -10.95 -1.38 -3.95
N ILE A 62 -11.17 -2.69 -3.90
CA ILE A 62 -10.86 -3.56 -5.05
C ILE A 62 -11.85 -3.35 -6.20
N ALA A 63 -13.15 -3.21 -5.92
CA ALA A 63 -14.14 -3.06 -6.98
C ALA A 63 -13.92 -1.79 -7.83
N PRO A 64 -13.83 -0.56 -7.26
CA PRO A 64 -13.54 0.62 -8.06
C PRO A 64 -12.12 0.61 -8.63
N GLY A 65 -11.12 0.04 -7.91
CA GLY A 65 -9.76 -0.10 -8.42
C GLY A 65 -9.70 -0.87 -9.74
N ILE A 66 -10.34 -2.04 -9.81
CA ILE A 66 -10.46 -2.83 -11.05
C ILE A 66 -11.31 -2.09 -12.10
N GLY A 67 -12.43 -1.50 -11.67
CA GLY A 67 -13.33 -0.74 -12.55
C GLY A 67 -12.65 0.43 -13.24
N SER A 68 -11.70 1.09 -12.59
CA SER A 68 -10.92 2.20 -13.15
C SER A 68 -9.99 1.79 -14.29
N ILE A 69 -9.40 0.59 -14.20
CA ILE A 69 -8.46 0.08 -15.20
C ILE A 69 -9.14 -0.13 -16.56
N GLY A 70 -10.39 -0.60 -16.58
CA GLY A 70 -11.13 -0.86 -17.81
C GLY A 70 -11.61 0.39 -18.55
N ARG A 71 -11.68 1.53 -17.88
CA ARG A 71 -12.23 2.78 -18.40
C ARG A 71 -11.12 3.69 -18.93
N GLY A 72 -11.07 3.87 -20.22
CA GLY A 72 -10.09 4.76 -20.88
C GLY A 72 -8.78 4.10 -21.26
N ALA A 73 -8.77 2.79 -21.42
CA ALA A 73 -7.62 1.99 -21.76
C ALA A 73 -7.09 2.27 -23.18
N GLY A 74 -6.46 3.43 -23.38
CA GLY A 74 -5.51 3.57 -24.48
C GLY A 74 -4.32 2.61 -24.27
N LYS A 75 -3.63 2.26 -25.36
CA LYS A 75 -2.45 1.36 -25.34
C LYS A 75 -1.39 1.75 -24.29
N LEU A 76 -1.29 3.03 -23.95
CA LEU A 76 -0.35 3.55 -22.95
C LEU A 76 -0.74 3.14 -21.53
N LEU A 77 -2.04 3.26 -21.17
CA LEU A 77 -2.54 2.83 -19.86
C LEU A 77 -2.36 1.33 -19.67
N GLY A 78 -2.70 0.50 -20.69
CA GLY A 78 -2.50 -0.94 -20.62
C GLY A 78 -1.04 -1.33 -20.37
N LYS A 79 -0.08 -0.64 -21.04
CA LYS A 79 1.36 -0.84 -20.78
C LYS A 79 1.76 -0.43 -19.37
N ALA A 80 1.31 0.72 -18.89
CA ALA A 80 1.63 1.23 -17.54
C ALA A 80 1.14 0.25 -16.47
N VAL A 81 -0.12 -0.19 -16.54
CA VAL A 81 -0.71 -1.17 -15.61
C VAL A 81 0.04 -2.51 -15.65
N ALA A 82 0.35 -3.01 -16.86
CA ALA A 82 1.09 -4.27 -17.01
C ALA A 82 2.49 -4.20 -16.39
N ILE A 83 3.21 -3.09 -16.59
CA ILE A 83 4.55 -2.88 -16.00
C ILE A 83 4.42 -2.78 -14.47
N ALA A 84 3.48 -1.98 -13.96
CA ALA A 84 3.27 -1.80 -12.53
C ALA A 84 2.90 -3.12 -11.83
N TYR A 85 1.94 -3.87 -12.38
CA TYR A 85 1.55 -5.18 -11.85
C TYR A 85 2.72 -6.17 -11.86
N THR A 86 3.40 -6.30 -13.01
CA THR A 86 4.55 -7.21 -13.14
C THR A 86 5.66 -6.85 -12.15
N SER A 87 5.99 -5.56 -12.04
CA SER A 87 6.99 -5.06 -11.09
C SER A 87 6.60 -5.40 -9.64
N THR A 88 5.34 -5.17 -9.26
CA THR A 88 4.83 -5.45 -7.91
C THR A 88 4.86 -6.95 -7.59
N VAL A 89 4.45 -7.81 -8.53
CA VAL A 89 4.48 -9.27 -8.35
C VAL A 89 5.91 -9.79 -8.26
N LEU A 90 6.81 -9.33 -9.12
CA LEU A 90 8.23 -9.71 -9.08
C LEU A 90 8.90 -9.27 -7.78
N ALA A 91 8.54 -8.10 -7.25
CA ALA A 91 8.99 -7.65 -5.93
C ALA A 91 8.53 -8.59 -4.80
N GLY A 92 7.29 -9.06 -4.85
CA GLY A 92 6.77 -10.07 -3.92
C GLY A 92 7.48 -11.42 -4.05
N ILE A 93 7.71 -11.89 -5.27
CA ILE A 93 8.47 -13.13 -5.53
C ILE A 93 9.90 -13.01 -5.01
N MET A 94 10.56 -11.88 -5.26
CA MET A 94 11.91 -11.61 -4.72
C MET A 94 11.92 -11.68 -3.19
N ALA A 95 10.94 -11.07 -2.53
CA ALA A 95 10.82 -11.10 -1.07
C ALA A 95 10.58 -12.53 -0.57
N LEU A 96 9.73 -13.30 -1.24
CA LEU A 96 9.48 -14.71 -0.90
C LEU A 96 10.73 -15.57 -1.05
N LEU A 97 11.41 -15.49 -2.19
CA LEU A 97 12.65 -16.26 -2.42
C LEU A 97 13.72 -15.92 -1.37
N SER A 98 13.84 -14.64 -1.01
CA SER A 98 14.75 -14.21 0.05
C SER A 98 14.32 -14.76 1.42
N ALA A 99 13.03 -14.77 1.74
CA ALA A 99 12.51 -15.36 2.97
C ALA A 99 12.77 -16.88 3.02
N LEU A 100 12.52 -17.60 1.94
CA LEU A 100 12.79 -19.05 1.84
C LEU A 100 14.27 -19.38 2.02
N ALA A 101 15.16 -18.55 1.47
CA ALA A 101 16.60 -18.77 1.58
C ALA A 101 17.15 -18.37 2.95
N LEU A 102 16.70 -17.25 3.54
CA LEU A 102 17.33 -16.66 4.72
C LEU A 102 16.64 -17.04 6.04
N TYR A 103 15.31 -17.15 6.11
CA TYR A 103 14.59 -17.39 7.36
C TYR A 103 14.99 -18.71 8.05
N PRO A 104 15.21 -19.84 7.36
CA PRO A 104 15.70 -21.04 7.99
C PRO A 104 17.03 -20.86 8.75
N HIS A 105 17.83 -19.85 8.37
CA HIS A 105 19.12 -19.55 8.96
C HIS A 105 19.05 -18.44 10.02
N ILE A 106 18.41 -17.32 9.68
CA ILE A 106 18.37 -16.13 10.54
C ILE A 106 17.34 -16.24 11.66
N LEU A 107 16.29 -17.06 11.47
CA LEU A 107 15.23 -17.30 12.45
C LEU A 107 15.45 -18.64 13.20
N LYS A 108 16.59 -19.32 13.03
CA LYS A 108 16.96 -20.45 13.87
C LYS A 108 16.89 -20.06 15.35
N GLY A 109 16.17 -20.82 16.16
CA GLY A 109 15.88 -20.50 17.57
C GLY A 109 14.57 -19.73 17.77
N ALA A 110 14.03 -19.07 16.73
CA ALA A 110 12.66 -18.60 16.72
C ALA A 110 11.67 -19.78 16.54
N THR A 111 12.08 -20.76 15.75
CA THR A 111 11.33 -22.00 15.50
C THR A 111 11.46 -23.02 16.62
N ALA A 112 12.54 -23.02 17.41
CA ALA A 112 12.77 -23.97 18.50
C ALA A 112 11.91 -23.71 19.75
N THR A 113 11.44 -22.48 19.89
CA THR A 113 10.37 -22.08 20.81
C THR A 113 9.16 -21.69 19.98
N ALA A 114 8.73 -22.57 19.06
CA ALA A 114 7.44 -22.38 18.40
C ALA A 114 6.49 -21.94 19.51
N ILE A 115 5.91 -20.74 19.33
CA ILE A 115 4.90 -20.27 20.26
C ILE A 115 3.80 -21.32 20.13
N SER A 116 3.93 -22.38 20.96
CA SER A 116 2.92 -23.43 21.06
C SER A 116 1.63 -22.70 21.37
N ASP A 117 0.78 -22.59 20.40
CA ASP A 117 -0.42 -21.76 20.36
C ASP A 117 -0.21 -20.40 21.08
N PRO A 118 0.09 -19.29 20.34
CA PRO A 118 0.29 -17.98 20.97
C PRO A 118 -0.88 -17.58 21.86
N SER A 119 -2.06 -18.13 21.62
CA SER A 119 -3.28 -17.85 22.38
C SER A 119 -3.33 -18.59 23.72
N ALA A 120 -2.71 -19.78 23.85
CA ALA A 120 -2.84 -20.63 25.04
C ALA A 120 -2.18 -20.05 26.31
N SER A 121 -1.13 -19.20 26.16
CA SER A 121 -0.41 -18.56 27.27
C SER A 121 -0.82 -17.11 27.53
N LEU A 122 -1.72 -16.56 26.72
CA LEU A 122 -2.15 -15.17 26.82
C LEU A 122 -3.25 -15.00 27.88
N VAL A 123 -3.24 -13.84 28.53
CA VAL A 123 -4.31 -13.44 29.45
C VAL A 123 -5.59 -13.25 28.66
N LYS A 124 -6.64 -13.98 29.05
CA LYS A 124 -7.95 -13.89 28.39
C LYS A 124 -8.65 -12.57 28.73
N PRO A 125 -9.35 -11.97 27.76
CA PRO A 125 -10.18 -10.79 27.96
C PRO A 125 -11.26 -11.00 29.02
N TYR A 126 -11.80 -9.94 29.58
CA TYR A 126 -12.98 -10.02 30.44
C TYR A 126 -14.19 -10.55 29.69
N GLY A 127 -14.99 -11.37 30.37
CA GLY A 127 -16.24 -11.90 29.85
C GLY A 127 -16.10 -13.07 28.86
N VAL A 128 -14.87 -13.49 28.50
CA VAL A 128 -14.67 -14.68 27.71
C VAL A 128 -14.96 -15.91 28.58
N THR A 129 -15.88 -16.76 28.13
CA THR A 129 -16.22 -18.02 28.77
C THR A 129 -15.74 -19.17 27.88
N VAL A 130 -15.34 -20.27 28.52
CA VAL A 130 -14.92 -21.49 27.81
C VAL A 130 -15.96 -22.57 28.10
N ASP A 131 -16.55 -23.16 27.09
CA ASP A 131 -17.51 -24.24 27.25
C ASP A 131 -16.81 -25.59 27.63
N ALA A 132 -17.60 -26.63 27.90
CA ALA A 132 -17.11 -27.93 28.25
C ALA A 132 -16.27 -28.61 27.15
N ASN A 133 -16.36 -28.13 25.90
CA ASN A 133 -15.63 -28.60 24.73
C ASN A 133 -14.36 -27.81 24.46
N GLY A 134 -14.03 -26.81 25.30
CA GLY A 134 -12.89 -25.91 25.12
C GLY A 134 -13.13 -24.76 24.13
N VAL A 135 -14.38 -24.55 23.68
CA VAL A 135 -14.72 -23.47 22.74
C VAL A 135 -14.87 -22.17 23.52
N GLU A 136 -14.13 -21.14 23.11
CA GLU A 136 -14.20 -19.81 23.69
C GLU A 136 -15.41 -19.04 23.12
N THR A 137 -16.27 -18.58 24.03
CA THR A 137 -17.39 -17.70 23.68
C THR A 137 -17.05 -16.27 24.09
N LEU A 138 -17.07 -15.36 23.12
CA LEU A 138 -16.80 -13.94 23.35
C LEU A 138 -18.06 -13.25 23.88
N PRO A 139 -17.91 -12.29 24.81
CA PRO A 139 -19.06 -11.53 25.35
C PRO A 139 -19.66 -10.57 24.32
N PHE A 140 -18.90 -10.26 23.27
CA PHE A 140 -19.30 -9.39 22.17
C PHE A 140 -18.75 -9.94 20.86
N THR A 141 -19.63 -10.11 19.88
CA THR A 141 -19.27 -10.51 18.51
C THR A 141 -19.87 -9.52 17.51
N LEU A 142 -19.07 -9.12 16.54
CA LEU A 142 -19.51 -8.28 15.43
C LEU A 142 -19.35 -9.06 14.11
N PRO A 143 -20.35 -9.86 13.71
CA PRO A 143 -20.23 -10.71 12.55
C PRO A 143 -20.03 -9.86 11.28
N PRO A 144 -19.09 -10.22 10.40
CA PRO A 144 -18.91 -9.55 9.13
C PRO A 144 -20.11 -9.81 8.22
N MET A 145 -20.45 -8.85 7.36
CA MET A 145 -21.57 -8.94 6.41
C MET A 145 -21.43 -10.11 5.42
N MET A 146 -20.18 -10.50 5.11
CA MET A 146 -19.84 -11.62 4.23
C MET A 146 -18.45 -12.15 4.57
N SER A 147 -18.15 -13.38 4.15
CA SER A 147 -16.80 -13.90 4.30
C SER A 147 -15.79 -13.11 3.45
N VAL A 148 -14.53 -13.13 3.84
CA VAL A 148 -13.44 -12.48 3.09
C VAL A 148 -13.34 -13.00 1.66
N THR A 149 -13.46 -14.32 1.47
CA THR A 149 -13.43 -14.94 0.13
C THR A 149 -14.61 -14.47 -0.73
N THR A 150 -15.81 -14.38 -0.13
CA THR A 150 -16.98 -13.85 -0.83
C THR A 150 -16.78 -12.39 -1.23
N ALA A 151 -16.23 -11.57 -0.32
CA ALA A 151 -15.94 -10.17 -0.60
C ALA A 151 -14.94 -10.00 -1.75
N LEU A 152 -13.88 -10.83 -1.78
CA LEU A 152 -12.91 -10.84 -2.88
C LEU A 152 -13.57 -11.18 -4.22
N ILE A 153 -14.30 -12.30 -4.29
CA ILE A 153 -14.97 -12.73 -5.53
C ILE A 153 -15.96 -11.65 -5.98
N PHE A 154 -16.75 -11.11 -5.05
CA PHE A 154 -17.73 -10.09 -5.36
C PHE A 154 -17.09 -8.78 -5.83
N ALA A 155 -15.99 -8.35 -5.21
CA ALA A 155 -15.25 -7.17 -5.62
C ALA A 155 -14.66 -7.30 -7.04
N PHE A 156 -14.13 -8.49 -7.38
CA PHE A 156 -13.66 -8.78 -8.73
C PHE A 156 -14.80 -8.77 -9.76
N LEU A 157 -15.92 -9.43 -9.43
CA LEU A 157 -17.10 -9.46 -10.30
C LEU A 157 -17.64 -8.06 -10.58
N LEU A 158 -17.81 -7.24 -9.54
CA LEU A 158 -18.26 -5.86 -9.67
C LEU A 158 -17.26 -5.00 -10.45
N GLY A 159 -15.96 -5.12 -10.14
CA GLY A 159 -14.92 -4.34 -10.81
C GLY A 159 -14.86 -4.65 -12.31
N LEU A 160 -14.83 -5.92 -12.70
CA LEU A 160 -14.86 -6.34 -14.10
C LEU A 160 -16.17 -5.95 -14.79
N GLY A 161 -17.31 -6.10 -14.09
CA GLY A 161 -18.60 -5.65 -14.60
C GLY A 161 -18.63 -4.15 -14.89
N MET A 162 -18.17 -3.33 -13.93
CA MET A 162 -18.07 -1.87 -14.10
C MET A 162 -17.12 -1.46 -15.23
N ALA A 163 -16.02 -2.19 -15.42
CA ALA A 163 -15.09 -1.95 -16.53
C ALA A 163 -15.73 -2.14 -17.90
N GLY A 164 -16.70 -3.08 -18.03
CA GLY A 164 -17.42 -3.39 -19.27
C GLY A 164 -18.66 -2.53 -19.53
N LEU A 165 -19.15 -1.78 -18.53
CA LEU A 165 -20.36 -0.96 -18.69
C LEU A 165 -20.05 0.39 -19.35
N SER A 166 -20.94 0.84 -20.25
CA SER A 166 -20.87 2.18 -20.85
C SER A 166 -21.29 3.27 -19.86
N SER A 167 -22.16 2.94 -18.89
CA SER A 167 -22.63 3.86 -17.83
C SER A 167 -21.58 4.01 -16.73
N THR A 168 -21.39 5.25 -16.23
CA THR A 168 -20.49 5.55 -15.12
C THR A 168 -21.14 5.40 -13.75
N ARG A 169 -22.47 5.40 -13.67
CA ARG A 169 -23.23 5.51 -12.40
C ARG A 169 -22.81 4.50 -11.34
N MET A 170 -22.60 3.24 -11.73
CA MET A 170 -22.18 2.20 -10.80
C MET A 170 -20.74 2.39 -10.32
N TYR A 171 -19.89 2.89 -11.19
CA TYR A 171 -18.49 3.23 -10.85
C TYR A 171 -18.45 4.44 -9.90
N ASP A 172 -19.23 5.49 -10.18
CA ASP A 172 -19.33 6.70 -9.34
C ASP A 172 -19.81 6.33 -7.93
N LEU A 173 -20.83 5.46 -7.82
CA LEU A 173 -21.32 4.93 -6.55
C LEU A 173 -20.22 4.12 -5.80
N ALA A 174 -19.44 3.33 -6.53
CA ALA A 174 -18.34 2.56 -5.93
C ALA A 174 -17.21 3.47 -5.42
N GLU A 175 -16.92 4.58 -6.10
CA GLU A 175 -15.95 5.60 -5.64
C GLU A 175 -16.47 6.37 -4.41
N ASP A 176 -17.77 6.69 -4.36
CA ASP A 176 -18.39 7.27 -3.17
C ASP A 176 -18.28 6.30 -1.97
N PHE A 177 -18.57 5.02 -2.18
CA PHE A 177 -18.39 3.99 -1.15
C PHE A 177 -16.93 3.86 -0.72
N ARG A 178 -15.98 3.87 -1.67
CA ARG A 178 -14.53 3.93 -1.35
C ARG A 178 -14.20 5.10 -0.44
N SER A 179 -14.72 6.29 -0.76
CA SER A 179 -14.48 7.50 0.05
C SER A 179 -15.02 7.36 1.48
N ILE A 180 -16.17 6.69 1.67
CA ILE A 180 -16.71 6.37 3.00
C ILE A 180 -15.77 5.44 3.77
N ILE A 181 -15.29 4.36 3.12
CA ILE A 181 -14.36 3.41 3.75
C ILE A 181 -13.01 4.06 4.06
N GLU A 182 -12.48 4.93 3.21
CA GLU A 182 -11.26 5.70 3.48
C GLU A 182 -11.41 6.58 4.74
N LYS A 183 -12.54 7.26 4.89
CA LYS A 183 -12.84 8.05 6.09
C LYS A 183 -12.97 7.16 7.32
N PHE A 184 -13.66 6.03 7.21
CA PHE A 184 -13.78 5.07 8.31
C PHE A 184 -12.41 4.55 8.76
N LEU A 185 -11.54 4.15 7.83
CA LEU A 185 -10.16 3.77 8.14
C LEU A 185 -9.40 4.90 8.84
N SER A 186 -9.45 6.10 8.28
CA SER A 186 -8.65 7.24 8.74
C SER A 186 -9.11 7.80 10.09
N TYR A 187 -10.41 7.75 10.38
CA TYR A 187 -10.98 8.35 11.59
C TYR A 187 -11.29 7.35 12.69
N VAL A 188 -11.42 6.05 12.36
CA VAL A 188 -11.78 5.01 13.35
C VAL A 188 -10.67 3.99 13.49
N ILE A 189 -10.34 3.25 12.43
CA ILE A 189 -9.41 2.12 12.52
C ILE A 189 -7.97 2.58 12.84
N ILE A 190 -7.41 3.48 12.04
CA ILE A 190 -6.01 3.93 12.18
C ILE A 190 -5.73 4.58 13.55
N PRO A 191 -6.59 5.45 14.11
CA PRO A 191 -6.37 6.03 15.44
C PRO A 191 -6.42 5.02 16.59
N LEU A 192 -7.15 3.91 16.44
CA LEU A 192 -7.25 2.87 17.46
C LEU A 192 -6.12 1.82 17.37
N LEU A 193 -5.42 1.73 16.24
CA LEU A 193 -4.31 0.78 16.03
C LEU A 193 -3.22 0.86 17.12
N PRO A 194 -2.73 2.03 17.57
CA PRO A 194 -1.72 2.07 18.61
C PRO A 194 -2.18 1.39 19.91
N ILE A 195 -3.43 1.59 20.31
CA ILE A 195 -3.98 0.96 21.52
C ILE A 195 -4.10 -0.56 21.33
N TYR A 196 -4.52 -1.01 20.14
CA TYR A 196 -4.56 -2.43 19.80
C TYR A 196 -3.17 -3.07 19.85
N ILE A 197 -2.15 -2.44 19.28
CA ILE A 197 -0.76 -2.91 19.30
C ILE A 197 -0.24 -2.93 20.74
N LEU A 198 -0.52 -1.90 21.54
CA LEU A 198 -0.19 -1.87 22.96
C LEU A 198 -0.79 -3.09 23.68
N SER A 199 -2.06 -3.40 23.45
CA SER A 199 -2.75 -4.53 24.09
C SER A 199 -2.05 -5.87 23.79
N VAL A 200 -1.66 -6.08 22.53
CA VAL A 200 -0.99 -7.31 22.10
C VAL A 200 0.40 -7.43 22.73
N PHE A 201 1.21 -6.34 22.69
CA PHE A 201 2.55 -6.35 23.28
C PHE A 201 2.53 -6.44 24.79
N ALA A 202 1.53 -5.87 25.46
CA ALA A 202 1.34 -6.03 26.92
C ALA A 202 1.10 -7.50 27.27
N ASN A 203 0.21 -8.16 26.54
CA ASN A 203 -0.13 -9.56 26.75
C ASN A 203 1.07 -10.47 26.47
N MET A 204 1.77 -10.29 25.34
CA MET A 204 2.96 -11.05 24.98
C MET A 204 4.12 -10.85 25.97
N THR A 205 4.25 -9.64 26.54
CA THR A 205 5.28 -9.35 27.54
C THR A 205 4.96 -10.04 28.85
N TYR A 206 3.71 -10.00 29.28
CA TYR A 206 3.25 -10.72 30.47
C TYR A 206 3.48 -12.23 30.33
N ALA A 207 3.21 -12.80 29.16
CA ALA A 207 3.50 -14.20 28.82
C ALA A 207 5.01 -14.51 28.67
N GLY A 208 5.90 -13.51 28.69
CA GLY A 208 7.35 -13.70 28.57
C GLY A 208 7.88 -13.88 27.14
N GLN A 209 7.05 -13.65 26.12
CA GLN A 209 7.36 -13.90 24.71
C GLN A 209 8.03 -12.74 23.98
N VAL A 210 7.96 -11.50 24.56
CA VAL A 210 8.32 -10.25 23.89
C VAL A 210 9.77 -10.21 23.40
N GLN A 211 10.74 -10.73 24.18
CA GLN A 211 12.16 -10.68 23.79
C GLN A 211 12.43 -11.48 22.51
N HIS A 212 11.73 -12.60 22.37
CA HIS A 212 11.81 -13.45 21.19
C HIS A 212 11.25 -12.73 19.96
N ILE A 213 10.07 -12.16 20.09
CA ILE A 213 9.38 -11.41 19.03
C ILE A 213 10.22 -10.23 18.56
N LEU A 214 10.78 -9.42 19.48
CA LEU A 214 11.61 -8.28 19.14
C LEU A 214 12.90 -8.65 18.40
N ARG A 215 13.52 -9.80 18.73
CA ARG A 215 14.67 -10.29 17.98
C ARG A 215 14.32 -10.66 16.54
N VAL A 216 13.19 -11.34 16.35
CA VAL A 216 12.69 -11.67 15.00
C VAL A 216 12.34 -10.41 14.24
N PHE A 217 11.63 -9.49 14.87
CA PHE A 217 11.26 -8.20 14.26
C PHE A 217 12.48 -7.44 13.76
N GLY A 218 13.54 -7.34 14.57
CA GLY A 218 14.78 -6.68 14.17
C GLY A 218 15.43 -7.33 12.93
N LYS A 219 15.49 -8.66 12.90
CA LYS A 219 16.07 -9.39 11.77
C LYS A 219 15.23 -9.24 10.49
N VAL A 220 13.92 -9.37 10.61
CA VAL A 220 12.98 -9.20 9.49
C VAL A 220 13.02 -7.75 8.97
N PHE A 221 13.04 -6.77 9.88
CA PHE A 221 13.15 -5.36 9.53
C PHE A 221 14.40 -5.08 8.67
N VAL A 222 15.57 -5.52 9.13
CA VAL A 222 16.81 -5.33 8.39
C VAL A 222 16.77 -6.01 7.03
N MET A 223 16.27 -7.25 6.97
CA MET A 223 16.16 -7.98 5.71
C MET A 223 15.25 -7.25 4.72
N VAL A 224 14.06 -6.83 5.14
CA VAL A 224 13.10 -6.13 4.27
C VAL A 224 13.67 -4.79 3.80
N LEU A 225 14.39 -4.06 4.68
CA LEU A 225 15.08 -2.83 4.28
C LEU A 225 16.13 -3.07 3.16
N ILE A 226 16.92 -4.12 3.31
CA ILE A 226 17.90 -4.52 2.28
C ILE A 226 17.17 -4.85 0.97
N LEU A 227 16.07 -5.59 1.04
CA LEU A 227 15.29 -5.95 -0.15
C LEU A 227 14.69 -4.74 -0.85
N HIS A 228 14.27 -3.71 -0.14
CA HIS A 228 13.81 -2.45 -0.75
C HIS A 228 14.90 -1.83 -1.62
N TRP A 229 16.12 -1.77 -1.10
CA TRP A 229 17.26 -1.24 -1.86
C TRP A 229 17.67 -2.14 -3.02
N VAL A 230 17.69 -3.46 -2.82
CA VAL A 230 17.95 -4.43 -3.90
C VAL A 230 16.93 -4.27 -5.02
N PHE A 231 15.65 -4.15 -4.69
CA PHE A 231 14.59 -3.89 -5.67
C PHE A 231 14.82 -2.59 -6.43
N LEU A 232 15.11 -1.48 -5.74
CA LEU A 232 15.41 -0.20 -6.38
C LEU A 232 16.61 -0.31 -7.33
N LEU A 233 17.69 -0.97 -6.92
CA LEU A 233 18.85 -1.17 -7.78
C LEU A 233 18.51 -1.98 -9.04
N ILE A 234 17.69 -3.03 -8.93
CA ILE A 234 17.25 -3.84 -10.06
C ILE A 234 16.40 -3.02 -11.03
N VAL A 235 15.37 -2.32 -10.52
CA VAL A 235 14.44 -1.59 -11.40
C VAL A 235 15.13 -0.40 -12.06
N TYR A 236 16.08 0.26 -11.37
CA TYR A 236 16.90 1.32 -11.96
C TYR A 236 17.96 0.80 -12.93
N ALA A 237 18.50 -0.40 -12.71
CA ALA A 237 19.35 -1.05 -13.71
C ALA A 237 18.57 -1.28 -15.02
N ILE A 238 17.32 -1.75 -14.93
CA ILE A 238 16.46 -1.92 -16.10
C ILE A 238 16.16 -0.56 -16.76
N ALA A 239 15.80 0.45 -15.98
CA ALA A 239 15.54 1.80 -16.49
C ALA A 239 16.78 2.40 -17.17
N GLY A 240 17.97 2.22 -16.59
CA GLY A 240 19.25 2.65 -17.14
C GLY A 240 19.58 1.94 -18.48
N LEU A 241 19.32 0.64 -18.58
CA LEU A 241 19.48 -0.10 -19.85
C LEU A 241 18.53 0.42 -20.95
N VAL A 242 17.27 0.67 -20.60
CA VAL A 242 16.27 1.19 -21.54
C VAL A 242 16.63 2.57 -22.03
N ARG A 243 17.15 3.43 -21.16
CA ARG A 243 17.48 4.81 -21.46
C ARG A 243 18.92 5.00 -21.95
N LYS A 244 19.78 4.01 -21.73
CA LYS A 244 21.24 4.07 -21.95
C LYS A 244 21.93 5.15 -21.10
N GLU A 245 21.47 5.31 -19.86
CA GLU A 245 22.03 6.21 -18.84
C GLU A 245 22.48 5.42 -17.61
N ASN A 246 23.37 6.04 -16.81
CA ASN A 246 23.84 5.41 -15.57
C ASN A 246 22.67 5.27 -14.57
N PRO A 247 22.35 4.04 -14.12
CA PRO A 247 21.24 3.78 -13.19
C PRO A 247 21.39 4.52 -11.85
N PHE A 248 22.59 4.71 -11.34
CA PHE A 248 22.83 5.44 -10.10
C PHE A 248 22.54 6.95 -10.25
N THR A 249 22.78 7.52 -11.43
CA THR A 249 22.42 8.91 -11.71
C THR A 249 20.91 9.08 -11.75
N LEU A 250 20.18 8.16 -12.39
CA LEU A 250 18.73 8.15 -12.43
C LEU A 250 18.13 8.00 -11.03
N LEU A 251 18.63 7.04 -10.25
CA LEU A 251 18.19 6.83 -8.87
C LEU A 251 18.51 8.06 -8.00
N GLY A 252 19.70 8.65 -8.13
CA GLY A 252 20.09 9.85 -7.37
C GLY A 252 19.17 11.04 -7.59
N ARG A 253 18.68 11.25 -8.81
CA ARG A 253 17.72 12.31 -9.14
C ARG A 253 16.33 12.09 -8.49
N MET A 254 16.01 10.85 -8.11
CA MET A 254 14.75 10.52 -7.41
C MET A 254 14.88 10.55 -5.87
N MET A 255 16.06 10.77 -5.31
CA MET A 255 16.27 10.82 -3.85
C MET A 255 15.42 11.87 -3.12
N PRO A 256 15.12 13.05 -3.69
CA PRO A 256 14.19 13.98 -3.05
C PRO A 256 12.78 13.39 -2.84
N ALA A 257 12.29 12.59 -3.80
CA ALA A 257 11.03 11.88 -3.68
C ALA A 257 11.11 10.78 -2.60
N TYR A 258 12.20 10.01 -2.55
CA TYR A 258 12.45 9.00 -1.52
C TYR A 258 12.38 9.60 -0.11
N VAL A 259 13.14 10.67 0.14
CA VAL A 259 13.19 11.33 1.47
C VAL A 259 11.83 11.93 1.85
N THR A 260 11.13 12.53 0.89
CA THR A 260 9.79 13.08 1.13
C THR A 260 8.79 11.97 1.50
N ALA A 261 8.84 10.84 0.79
CA ALA A 261 7.97 9.71 1.06
C ALA A 261 8.24 9.04 2.42
N LEU A 262 9.50 9.00 2.88
CA LEU A 262 9.85 8.56 4.23
C LEU A 262 9.10 9.38 5.30
N GLY A 263 8.97 10.70 5.09
CA GLY A 263 8.30 11.59 6.03
C GLY A 263 6.78 11.57 5.94
N THR A 264 6.24 11.46 4.73
CA THR A 264 4.79 11.53 4.49
C THR A 264 4.07 10.21 4.69
N GLN A 265 4.75 9.08 4.46
CA GLN A 265 4.16 7.73 4.43
C GLN A 265 2.97 7.63 3.44
N SER A 266 2.93 8.50 2.44
CA SER A 266 1.84 8.58 1.48
C SER A 266 2.38 8.83 0.07
N SER A 267 2.17 7.87 -0.82
CA SER A 267 2.54 8.01 -2.23
C SER A 267 1.77 9.17 -2.88
N ALA A 268 0.48 9.31 -2.56
CA ALA A 268 -0.36 10.39 -3.09
C ALA A 268 0.13 11.77 -2.66
N ALA A 269 0.46 11.96 -1.39
CA ALA A 269 0.98 13.24 -0.87
C ALA A 269 2.36 13.60 -1.47
N THR A 270 3.10 12.61 -1.97
CA THR A 270 4.45 12.79 -2.53
C THR A 270 4.42 13.06 -4.04
N ILE A 271 3.29 12.90 -4.73
CA ILE A 271 3.17 13.08 -6.19
C ILE A 271 3.86 14.35 -6.71
N PRO A 272 3.68 15.56 -6.13
CA PRO A 272 4.31 16.75 -6.67
C PRO A 272 5.84 16.67 -6.70
N VAL A 273 6.46 16.11 -5.66
CA VAL A 273 7.91 15.94 -5.57
C VAL A 273 8.39 14.84 -6.50
N THR A 274 7.67 13.72 -6.55
CA THR A 274 7.97 12.59 -7.44
C THR A 274 7.91 13.01 -8.91
N LEU A 275 6.90 13.77 -9.28
CA LEU A 275 6.72 14.29 -10.63
C LEU A 275 7.87 15.21 -11.04
N ARG A 276 8.24 16.14 -10.15
CA ARG A 276 9.38 17.02 -10.36
C ARG A 276 10.67 16.21 -10.51
N SER A 277 10.96 15.29 -9.60
CA SER A 277 12.15 14.44 -9.63
C SER A 277 12.21 13.59 -10.89
N ALA A 278 11.08 13.03 -11.35
CA ALA A 278 11.01 12.26 -12.59
C ALA A 278 11.33 13.10 -13.83
N LYS A 279 10.81 14.35 -13.89
CA LYS A 279 11.15 15.31 -14.97
C LYS A 279 12.63 15.72 -14.93
N GLU A 280 13.19 15.96 -13.75
CA GLU A 280 14.61 16.23 -13.55
C GLU A 280 15.49 15.00 -13.88
N ALA A 281 14.96 13.77 -13.67
CA ALA A 281 15.57 12.55 -14.16
C ALA A 281 15.43 12.40 -15.69
N GLY A 282 14.78 13.33 -16.36
CA GLY A 282 14.67 13.46 -17.80
C GLY A 282 13.54 12.64 -18.42
N VAL A 283 12.57 12.19 -17.64
CA VAL A 283 11.34 11.60 -18.18
C VAL A 283 10.55 12.68 -18.91
N HIS A 284 10.11 12.38 -20.13
CA HIS A 284 9.35 13.32 -20.95
C HIS A 284 8.09 13.79 -20.21
N PRO A 285 7.81 15.12 -20.16
CA PRO A 285 6.73 15.69 -19.37
C PRO A 285 5.37 14.98 -19.54
N ARG A 286 4.95 14.69 -20.79
CA ARG A 286 3.68 13.98 -21.06
C ARG A 286 3.62 12.58 -20.42
N ILE A 287 4.75 11.88 -20.37
CA ILE A 287 4.82 10.56 -19.74
C ILE A 287 4.85 10.70 -18.21
N ALA A 288 5.63 11.63 -17.68
CA ALA A 288 5.71 11.88 -16.25
C ALA A 288 4.36 12.31 -15.68
N ASP A 289 3.68 13.30 -16.33
CA ASP A 289 2.37 13.81 -15.91
C ASP A 289 1.27 12.74 -15.93
N PHE A 290 1.41 11.71 -16.77
CA PHE A 290 0.52 10.56 -16.83
C PHE A 290 0.95 9.45 -15.85
N ALA A 291 2.21 9.01 -15.93
CA ALA A 291 2.65 7.80 -15.25
C ALA A 291 2.83 7.98 -13.73
N ILE A 292 3.32 9.12 -13.26
CA ILE A 292 3.59 9.33 -11.84
C ILE A 292 2.30 9.35 -11.01
N PRO A 293 1.25 10.14 -11.34
CA PRO A 293 0.00 10.06 -10.59
C PRO A 293 -0.70 8.71 -10.66
N LEU A 294 -0.58 8.01 -11.81
CA LEU A 294 -1.13 6.68 -11.99
C LEU A 294 -0.39 5.66 -11.09
N ASN A 295 0.94 5.60 -11.20
CA ASN A 295 1.75 4.64 -10.47
C ASN A 295 1.66 4.83 -8.95
N ALA A 296 1.54 6.08 -8.46
CA ALA A 296 1.33 6.37 -7.04
C ALA A 296 0.13 5.62 -6.44
N ASN A 297 -0.81 5.18 -7.28
CA ASN A 297 -1.99 4.42 -6.85
C ASN A 297 -1.92 2.93 -7.21
N ILE A 298 -1.17 2.53 -8.25
CA ILE A 298 -1.20 1.14 -8.74
C ILE A 298 0.11 0.37 -8.58
N HIS A 299 1.21 1.04 -8.22
CA HIS A 299 2.53 0.43 -8.08
C HIS A 299 3.00 0.48 -6.63
N LEU A 300 2.74 -0.58 -5.86
CA LEU A 300 3.10 -0.69 -4.45
C LEU A 300 4.12 -1.81 -4.21
N ALA A 301 5.21 -1.84 -5.00
CA ALA A 301 6.23 -2.88 -4.93
C ALA A 301 6.93 -2.94 -3.57
N GLY A 302 7.24 -1.81 -2.95
CA GLY A 302 7.82 -1.77 -1.60
C GLY A 302 6.86 -2.31 -0.55
N SER A 303 5.57 -1.95 -0.61
CA SER A 303 4.55 -2.52 0.27
C SER A 303 4.40 -4.02 0.05
N MET A 304 4.48 -4.50 -1.19
CA MET A 304 4.47 -5.92 -1.52
C MET A 304 5.66 -6.67 -0.90
N ILE A 305 6.88 -6.12 -0.98
CA ILE A 305 8.08 -6.68 -0.33
C ILE A 305 7.85 -6.81 1.17
N THR A 306 7.36 -5.73 1.80
CA THR A 306 7.11 -5.70 3.25
C THR A 306 6.03 -6.72 3.64
N ILE A 307 4.88 -6.74 2.94
CA ILE A 307 3.77 -7.65 3.27
C ILE A 307 4.22 -9.11 3.11
N THR A 308 4.87 -9.44 2.00
CA THR A 308 5.33 -10.81 1.73
C THR A 308 6.40 -11.27 2.74
N GLY A 309 7.41 -10.43 2.99
CA GLY A 309 8.48 -10.74 3.93
C GLY A 309 7.95 -10.89 5.36
N CYS A 310 7.12 -9.95 5.81
CA CYS A 310 6.55 -10.00 7.16
C CYS A 310 5.56 -11.16 7.33
N SER A 311 4.71 -11.46 6.33
CA SER A 311 3.79 -12.61 6.41
C SER A 311 4.55 -13.94 6.50
N ALA A 312 5.60 -14.11 5.70
CA ALA A 312 6.45 -15.30 5.79
C ALA A 312 7.13 -15.42 7.15
N ALA A 313 7.54 -14.30 7.77
CA ALA A 313 8.11 -14.28 9.10
C ALA A 313 7.09 -14.67 10.18
N VAL A 314 5.88 -14.08 10.12
CA VAL A 314 4.79 -14.40 11.05
C VAL A 314 4.43 -15.88 10.97
N VAL A 315 4.26 -16.44 9.76
CA VAL A 315 4.03 -17.88 9.56
C VAL A 315 5.18 -18.70 10.16
N THR A 316 6.43 -18.31 9.91
CA THR A 316 7.60 -19.01 10.43
C THR A 316 7.63 -19.01 11.97
N MET A 317 7.27 -17.90 12.60
CA MET A 317 7.21 -17.76 14.06
C MET A 317 6.10 -18.63 14.68
N THR A 318 4.94 -18.70 14.04
CA THR A 318 3.76 -19.38 14.59
C THR A 318 3.72 -20.86 14.28
N HIS A 319 4.13 -21.27 13.08
CA HIS A 319 4.11 -22.66 12.65
C HIS A 319 5.45 -23.39 12.80
N GLY A 320 6.52 -22.70 13.17
CA GLY A 320 7.85 -23.28 13.34
C GLY A 320 8.59 -23.64 12.05
N HIS A 321 8.02 -23.38 10.88
CA HIS A 321 8.62 -23.61 9.58
C HIS A 321 8.28 -22.49 8.60
N THR A 322 9.18 -22.24 7.65
CA THR A 322 8.96 -21.24 6.59
C THR A 322 7.85 -21.73 5.66
N PRO A 323 6.91 -20.86 5.23
CA PRO A 323 5.83 -21.24 4.31
C PRO A 323 6.42 -21.72 2.97
N SER A 324 5.71 -22.61 2.26
CA SER A 324 6.16 -23.10 0.96
C SER A 324 5.96 -22.05 -0.15
N PHE A 325 6.75 -22.19 -1.23
CA PHE A 325 6.56 -21.34 -2.42
C PHE A 325 5.13 -21.48 -2.99
N SER A 326 4.61 -22.71 -3.02
CA SER A 326 3.28 -23.01 -3.55
C SER A 326 2.13 -22.42 -2.73
N SER A 327 2.30 -22.23 -1.43
CA SER A 327 1.29 -21.59 -0.58
C SER A 327 1.32 -20.06 -0.69
N MET A 328 2.50 -19.49 -0.90
CA MET A 328 2.67 -18.03 -0.94
C MET A 328 2.47 -17.40 -2.33
N LEU A 329 2.73 -18.15 -3.42
CA LEU A 329 2.60 -17.63 -4.78
C LEU A 329 1.17 -17.17 -5.11
N PRO A 330 0.10 -17.96 -4.82
CA PRO A 330 -1.26 -17.48 -5.02
C PRO A 330 -1.58 -16.20 -4.24
N LEU A 331 -1.11 -16.09 -3.00
CA LEU A 331 -1.25 -14.88 -2.21
C LEU A 331 -0.57 -13.67 -2.89
N ILE A 332 0.67 -13.83 -3.37
CA ILE A 332 1.41 -12.75 -4.06
C ILE A 332 0.65 -12.27 -5.30
N LEU A 333 0.07 -13.18 -6.09
CA LEU A 333 -0.70 -12.84 -7.27
C LEU A 333 -1.98 -12.05 -6.91
N VAL A 334 -2.70 -12.51 -5.88
CA VAL A 334 -3.89 -11.81 -5.36
C VAL A 334 -3.51 -10.45 -4.79
N LEU A 335 -2.46 -10.38 -3.96
CA LEU A 335 -1.95 -9.12 -3.43
C LEU A 335 -1.54 -8.16 -4.54
N GLY A 336 -0.95 -8.64 -5.64
CA GLY A 336 -0.59 -7.81 -6.78
C GLY A 336 -1.79 -7.04 -7.35
N VAL A 337 -2.96 -7.67 -7.42
CA VAL A 337 -4.21 -7.01 -7.83
C VAL A 337 -4.75 -6.10 -6.72
N MET A 338 -4.72 -6.56 -5.46
CA MET A 338 -5.19 -5.77 -4.32
C MET A 338 -4.39 -4.49 -4.12
N MET A 339 -3.09 -4.51 -4.41
CA MET A 339 -2.22 -3.32 -4.32
C MET A 339 -2.59 -2.25 -5.33
N VAL A 340 -3.16 -2.59 -6.50
CA VAL A 340 -3.70 -1.61 -7.46
C VAL A 340 -4.85 -0.78 -6.85
N ALA A 341 -5.54 -1.34 -5.88
CA ALA A 341 -6.72 -0.74 -5.25
C ALA A 341 -6.44 -0.18 -3.85
N ALA A 342 -5.25 -0.42 -3.30
CA ALA A 342 -4.92 0.00 -1.94
C ALA A 342 -4.86 1.53 -1.83
N PRO A 343 -5.42 2.12 -0.74
CA PRO A 343 -5.37 3.57 -0.56
C PRO A 343 -3.94 4.04 -0.28
N GLY A 344 -3.54 5.17 -0.88
CA GLY A 344 -2.23 5.78 -0.70
C GLY A 344 -2.04 6.52 0.64
N VAL A 345 -2.61 6.00 1.72
CA VAL A 345 -2.51 6.53 3.08
C VAL A 345 -1.65 5.63 3.97
N PRO A 346 -1.07 6.13 5.07
CA PRO A 346 -0.27 5.30 5.99
C PRO A 346 -1.03 4.05 6.44
N GLY A 347 -0.40 2.87 6.31
CA GLY A 347 -1.01 1.58 6.65
C GLY A 347 -2.05 1.05 5.66
N GLY A 348 -2.41 1.80 4.61
CA GLY A 348 -3.48 1.43 3.69
C GLY A 348 -3.25 0.10 2.99
N ALA A 349 -2.03 -0.18 2.57
CA ALA A 349 -1.71 -1.43 1.88
C ALA A 349 -1.87 -2.67 2.79
N VAL A 350 -1.41 -2.62 4.05
CA VAL A 350 -1.60 -3.76 4.95
C VAL A 350 -3.06 -3.95 5.31
N MET A 351 -3.82 -2.86 5.52
CA MET A 351 -5.26 -2.98 5.81
C MET A 351 -6.00 -3.67 4.66
N THR A 352 -5.65 -3.34 3.41
CA THR A 352 -6.21 -4.00 2.22
C THR A 352 -5.81 -5.48 2.17
N ALA A 353 -4.58 -5.83 2.57
CA ALA A 353 -4.06 -7.19 2.53
C ALA A 353 -4.63 -8.13 3.61
N LEU A 354 -5.13 -7.61 4.75
CA LEU A 354 -5.53 -8.43 5.91
C LEU A 354 -6.49 -9.56 5.54
N GLY A 355 -7.44 -9.28 4.68
CA GLY A 355 -8.41 -10.29 4.26
C GLY A 355 -7.77 -11.46 3.50
N ALA A 356 -6.82 -11.18 2.61
CA ALA A 356 -6.08 -12.23 1.92
C ALA A 356 -5.20 -13.04 2.88
N LEU A 357 -4.56 -12.39 3.86
CA LEU A 357 -3.77 -13.05 4.88
C LEU A 357 -4.63 -14.00 5.74
N GLN A 358 -5.82 -13.57 6.13
CA GLN A 358 -6.76 -14.41 6.88
C GLN A 358 -7.27 -15.58 6.06
N SER A 359 -7.75 -15.34 4.85
CA SER A 359 -8.40 -16.36 4.02
C SER A 359 -7.43 -17.37 3.40
N MET A 360 -6.21 -16.92 3.03
CA MET A 360 -5.26 -17.75 2.29
C MET A 360 -4.15 -18.33 3.16
N LEU A 361 -3.77 -17.64 4.25
CA LEU A 361 -2.74 -18.11 5.18
C LEU A 361 -3.28 -18.46 6.58
N GLY A 362 -4.57 -18.32 6.83
CA GLY A 362 -5.19 -18.66 8.12
C GLY A 362 -4.76 -17.74 9.28
N PHE A 363 -4.46 -16.48 9.01
CA PHE A 363 -4.02 -15.54 10.05
C PHE A 363 -5.11 -15.36 11.11
N ASN A 364 -4.79 -15.70 12.35
CA ASN A 364 -5.61 -15.43 13.52
C ASN A 364 -5.40 -13.97 14.01
N PRO A 365 -6.20 -13.45 14.97
CA PRO A 365 -6.08 -12.08 15.46
C PRO A 365 -4.68 -11.71 15.97
N THR A 366 -3.97 -12.63 16.61
CA THR A 366 -2.59 -12.40 17.08
C THR A 366 -1.62 -12.23 15.92
N MET A 367 -1.70 -13.09 14.91
CA MET A 367 -0.89 -13.01 13.69
C MET A 367 -1.17 -11.71 12.93
N ILE A 368 -2.42 -11.28 12.85
CA ILE A 368 -2.84 -9.99 12.28
C ILE A 368 -2.19 -8.82 13.01
N ALA A 369 -2.21 -8.84 14.35
CA ALA A 369 -1.60 -7.77 15.14
C ALA A 369 -0.08 -7.69 14.94
N LEU A 370 0.61 -8.85 14.93
CA LEU A 370 2.05 -8.91 14.62
C LEU A 370 2.35 -8.41 13.21
N MET A 371 1.54 -8.79 12.24
CA MET A 371 1.67 -8.34 10.85
C MET A 371 1.50 -6.83 10.72
N ILE A 372 0.48 -6.26 11.35
CA ILE A 372 0.24 -4.82 11.35
C ILE A 372 1.41 -4.07 12.00
N ALA A 373 1.88 -4.54 13.16
CA ALA A 373 3.00 -3.93 13.87
C ALA A 373 4.30 -3.95 13.03
N LEU A 374 4.63 -5.12 12.44
CA LEU A 374 5.79 -5.27 11.55
C LEU A 374 5.69 -4.38 10.31
N TYR A 375 4.53 -4.36 9.68
CA TYR A 375 4.30 -3.56 8.47
C TYR A 375 4.43 -2.06 8.77
N LEU A 376 3.72 -1.56 9.79
CA LEU A 376 3.71 -0.13 10.12
C LEU A 376 5.08 0.40 10.55
N ALA A 377 5.90 -0.45 11.18
CA ALA A 377 7.29 -0.09 11.47
C ALA A 377 8.15 0.14 10.21
N GLN A 378 7.73 -0.38 9.07
CA GLN A 378 8.48 -0.36 7.81
C GLN A 378 7.76 0.42 6.69
N ASP A 379 6.53 0.87 6.92
CA ASP A 379 5.66 1.50 5.92
C ASP A 379 6.31 2.74 5.27
N SER A 380 7.05 3.54 6.04
CA SER A 380 7.83 4.67 5.52
C SER A 380 8.81 4.26 4.42
N PHE A 381 9.53 3.16 4.63
CA PHE A 381 10.53 2.65 3.69
C PHE A 381 9.87 1.98 2.49
N GLY A 382 8.77 1.24 2.72
CA GLY A 382 7.93 0.69 1.65
C GLY A 382 7.38 1.77 0.74
N THR A 383 6.82 2.84 1.32
CA THR A 383 6.30 3.99 0.57
C THR A 383 7.40 4.72 -0.20
N ALA A 384 8.57 4.92 0.42
CA ALA A 384 9.72 5.53 -0.26
C ALA A 384 10.19 4.69 -1.46
N THR A 385 10.15 3.36 -1.32
CA THR A 385 10.47 2.42 -2.41
C THR A 385 9.42 2.47 -3.52
N ASN A 386 8.12 2.53 -3.20
CA ASN A 386 7.05 2.69 -4.18
C ASN A 386 7.28 3.93 -5.04
N VAL A 387 7.36 5.08 -4.39
CA VAL A 387 7.47 6.40 -5.01
C VAL A 387 8.74 6.52 -5.87
N THR A 388 9.85 6.00 -5.37
CA THR A 388 11.11 6.03 -6.12
C THR A 388 11.06 5.06 -7.30
N GLY A 389 10.48 3.89 -7.13
CA GLY A 389 10.21 2.93 -8.18
C GLY A 389 9.34 3.47 -9.31
N ASP A 390 8.36 4.36 -8.98
CA ASP A 390 7.49 5.01 -9.97
C ASP A 390 8.30 5.79 -11.01
N GLY A 391 9.38 6.45 -10.61
CA GLY A 391 10.30 7.15 -11.52
C GLY A 391 10.99 6.19 -12.50
N ALA A 392 11.42 5.02 -12.02
CA ALA A 392 12.00 3.99 -12.87
C ALA A 392 10.97 3.43 -13.87
N LEU A 393 9.74 3.15 -13.40
CA LEU A 393 8.66 2.66 -14.26
C LEU A 393 8.26 3.69 -15.31
N ALA A 394 8.20 4.98 -14.96
CA ALA A 394 7.95 6.06 -15.91
C ALA A 394 9.04 6.11 -17.00
N THR A 395 10.30 5.91 -16.62
CA THR A 395 11.43 5.83 -17.55
C THR A 395 11.32 4.62 -18.50
N ILE A 396 10.95 3.45 -17.97
CA ILE A 396 10.74 2.23 -18.75
C ILE A 396 9.55 2.41 -19.72
N LEU A 397 8.44 2.96 -19.23
CA LEU A 397 7.24 3.23 -20.04
C LEU A 397 7.55 4.19 -21.20
N GLU A 398 8.34 5.24 -20.95
CA GLU A 398 8.82 6.15 -22.00
C GLU A 398 9.58 5.39 -23.09
N GLY A 399 10.55 4.55 -22.70
CA GLY A 399 11.35 3.76 -23.62
C GLY A 399 10.48 2.85 -24.52
N MET A 400 9.47 2.20 -23.93
CA MET A 400 8.52 1.33 -24.64
C MET A 400 7.52 2.11 -25.54
N SER A 401 7.40 3.42 -25.34
CA SER A 401 6.41 4.28 -26.03
C SER A 401 7.04 5.27 -26.99
N ARG A 402 8.36 5.30 -27.13
CA ARG A 402 9.10 6.25 -28.00
C ARG A 402 8.59 6.29 -29.46
N LYS A 403 8.28 5.13 -30.05
CA LYS A 403 7.73 5.07 -31.43
C LYS A 403 6.35 5.75 -31.51
N GLN A 404 5.51 5.59 -30.50
CA GLN A 404 4.18 6.22 -30.48
C GLN A 404 4.27 7.74 -30.28
N LEU A 405 5.19 8.22 -29.45
CA LEU A 405 5.43 9.65 -29.23
C LEU A 405 5.96 10.33 -30.53
N ALA A 406 6.87 9.68 -31.24
CA ALA A 406 7.40 10.18 -32.51
C ALA A 406 6.30 10.31 -33.58
N THR A 407 5.40 9.33 -33.71
CA THR A 407 4.29 9.35 -34.67
C THR A 407 3.29 10.49 -34.36
N THR A 408 3.00 10.73 -33.09
CA THR A 408 2.08 11.80 -32.67
C THR A 408 2.70 13.20 -32.88
N ALA A 409 4.00 13.36 -32.69
CA ALA A 409 4.72 14.59 -32.95
C ALA A 409 4.71 14.94 -34.45
N THR A 410 4.92 13.93 -35.32
CA THR A 410 4.88 14.12 -36.78
C THR A 410 3.46 14.47 -37.27
N ALA A 411 2.42 13.88 -36.69
CA ALA A 411 1.04 14.19 -37.03
C ALA A 411 0.63 15.62 -36.61
N SER A 412 1.09 16.10 -35.45
CA SER A 412 0.82 17.48 -35.01
C SER A 412 1.57 18.51 -35.81
N THR A 413 2.80 18.21 -36.27
CA THR A 413 3.58 19.12 -37.15
C THR A 413 2.94 19.21 -38.55
N ASN A 414 2.43 18.10 -39.08
CA ASN A 414 1.74 18.10 -40.35
C ASN A 414 0.38 18.81 -40.31
N SER A 415 -0.35 18.76 -39.20
CA SER A 415 -1.61 19.49 -39.04
C SER A 415 -1.39 21.01 -38.91
N VAL A 416 -0.31 21.44 -38.29
CA VAL A 416 0.06 22.89 -38.22
C VAL A 416 0.52 23.38 -39.59
N ASN A 417 1.33 22.60 -40.32
CA ASN A 417 1.79 23.01 -41.67
C ASN A 417 0.66 22.95 -42.72
N SER A 418 -0.37 22.12 -42.55
CA SER A 418 -1.54 22.13 -43.43
C SER A 418 -2.47 23.31 -43.15
N ALA A 419 -2.52 23.81 -41.89
CA ALA A 419 -3.30 24.99 -41.54
C ALA A 419 -2.62 26.29 -41.99
N THR A 420 -1.29 26.36 -41.98
CA THR A 420 -0.53 27.52 -42.48
C THR A 420 -0.33 27.53 -44.00
N GLY A 421 -0.52 26.42 -44.68
CA GLY A 421 -0.43 26.33 -46.14
C GLY A 421 -1.73 26.67 -46.89
N ALA A 422 -2.86 26.79 -46.19
CA ALA A 422 -4.15 27.12 -46.79
C ALA A 422 -4.42 28.63 -46.98
N ASP A 423 -3.65 29.49 -46.32
CA ASP A 423 -3.79 30.97 -46.45
C ASP A 423 -2.87 31.59 -47.53
N GLY A 424 -2.17 30.78 -48.32
CA GLY A 424 -1.20 31.24 -49.34
C GLY A 424 -1.71 31.30 -50.79
N ALA A 425 -2.99 31.04 -51.06
CA ALA A 425 -3.51 31.03 -52.42
C ALA A 425 -4.88 31.72 -52.53
N ALA A 426 -4.91 33.07 -52.38
CA ALA A 426 -5.99 33.89 -52.91
C ALA A 426 -5.48 35.33 -53.04
N GLY A 427 -5.46 35.79 -54.26
CA GLY A 427 -5.08 37.00 -54.92
C GLY A 427 -5.26 38.34 -54.21
N THR A 428 -4.34 39.18 -54.60
CA THR A 428 -4.38 40.63 -54.51
C THR A 428 -5.77 41.25 -54.73
N ASP A 429 -6.32 42.00 -53.74
CA ASP A 429 -6.86 43.33 -54.04
C ASP A 429 -6.98 44.20 -52.76
N SER A 430 -6.81 45.46 -53.00
CA SER A 430 -6.75 46.63 -52.14
C SER A 430 -7.88 46.83 -51.12
N GLY A 431 -7.59 47.37 -49.93
CA GLY A 431 -8.60 47.98 -49.06
C GLY A 431 -8.18 48.16 -47.60
N ASN A 432 -7.74 49.37 -47.33
CA ASN A 432 -7.42 49.94 -46.03
C ASN A 432 -8.58 49.88 -45.01
N SER A 433 -8.45 49.23 -43.85
CA SER A 433 -9.13 49.64 -42.61
C SER A 433 -8.48 49.02 -41.37
N ALA A 434 -8.04 49.88 -40.48
CA ALA A 434 -7.53 49.55 -39.16
C ALA A 434 -8.65 48.98 -38.27
N GLY A 435 -8.50 47.76 -37.78
CA GLY A 435 -9.36 47.15 -36.77
C GLY A 435 -8.54 46.59 -35.62
N SER A 436 -8.63 47.26 -34.48
CA SER A 436 -8.00 46.88 -33.21
C SER A 436 -8.48 45.54 -32.69
N VAL A 437 -7.55 44.62 -32.42
CA VAL A 437 -7.86 43.36 -31.72
C VAL A 437 -7.87 43.59 -30.22
N SER A 438 -9.05 43.47 -29.62
CA SER A 438 -9.27 43.57 -28.19
C SER A 438 -8.96 42.23 -27.52
N TYR A 439 -7.98 42.19 -26.63
CA TYR A 439 -7.74 41.07 -25.72
C TYR A 439 -8.73 41.14 -24.55
N THR A 440 -9.67 40.21 -24.48
CA THR A 440 -10.52 40.02 -23.30
C THR A 440 -9.78 39.21 -22.25
N HIS A 441 -9.41 39.88 -21.16
CA HIS A 441 -8.94 39.23 -19.93
C HIS A 441 -10.08 38.50 -19.22
N LEU A 442 -9.96 37.19 -19.02
CA LEU A 442 -10.75 36.42 -18.07
C LEU A 442 -10.23 36.72 -16.65
N ARG A 443 -11.00 37.51 -15.90
CA ARG A 443 -10.81 37.70 -14.45
C ARG A 443 -11.26 36.44 -13.71
N ALA A 444 -10.37 35.89 -12.87
CA ALA A 444 -10.71 34.91 -11.85
C ALA A 444 -11.57 35.61 -10.76
N HIS A 445 -12.71 35.01 -10.44
CA HIS A 445 -13.51 35.38 -9.27
C HIS A 445 -12.92 34.71 -8.02
N GLU A 446 -12.34 35.55 -7.15
CA GLU A 446 -12.14 35.16 -5.73
C GLU A 446 -13.49 35.21 -5.01
N THR A 447 -13.97 34.11 -4.52
CA THR A 447 -15.03 34.04 -3.52
C THR A 447 -14.41 33.96 -2.14
N LYS A 448 -14.47 35.03 -1.38
CA LYS A 448 -14.32 35.04 0.07
C LYS A 448 -15.52 34.31 0.68
N ALA A 449 -15.24 33.33 1.54
CA ALA A 449 -16.21 32.76 2.47
C ALA A 449 -15.82 33.16 3.90
N ASN A 450 -16.79 33.66 4.62
CA ASN A 450 -16.75 33.91 6.06
C ASN A 450 -16.67 32.60 6.88
#